data_440fa7c37c6fb1d8bb4860372e888897
#
_entry.id   440fa7c37c6fb1d8bb4860372e888897
#
_cell.length_a   1.000
_cell.length_b   1.000
_cell.length_c   1.000
_cell.angle_alpha   90.00
_cell.angle_beta   90.00
_cell.angle_gamma   90.00
#
_symmetry.space_group_name_H-M   'P 1'
#
loop_
_entity.id
_entity.type
_entity.pdbx_description
1 polymer ?
#
loop_
_entity_poly.entity_id
_entity_poly.type
_entity_poly.pdbx_seq_one_letter_code
_entity_poly.pdbx_strand_id
1 'polypeptide(L)'
;MRRPFVLLLLAFVASLSHAENQGAPGKLPKDILPQSYLIHLEPNVEQHVTDGAESIDIRVQNPTNRIVLNAVEIKIVSARIAHGENQDELTPQYDTAKQTVSFETKEILEPGSYTLTLKFTSRILETPHGLFVESYQANGNSEQVIATRMEPVDARRVFPCWDEPDFRATFQLSIRARA
;
A
#
# COMPACT_ATOMS: atom_id res chain seq x y z
N MET A 1 33.79 -5.54 -70.71
CA MET A 1 34.09 -5.75 -69.30
C MET A 1 33.01 -5.07 -68.49
N ARG A 2 32.03 -5.84 -67.97
CA ARG A 2 30.87 -5.38 -67.14
C ARG A 2 31.24 -5.59 -65.69
N ARG A 3 31.29 -4.52 -64.88
CA ARG A 3 31.51 -4.56 -63.44
C ARG A 3 30.15 -4.82 -62.73
N PRO A 4 30.05 -5.75 -61.78
CA PRO A 4 28.84 -5.93 -61.01
C PRO A 4 28.74 -4.87 -59.94
N PHE A 5 27.55 -4.27 -59.85
CA PHE A 5 27.17 -3.34 -58.81
C PHE A 5 26.70 -4.17 -57.58
N VAL A 6 27.50 -4.14 -56.50
CA VAL A 6 27.11 -4.79 -55.24
C VAL A 6 26.25 -3.80 -54.46
N LEU A 7 24.96 -4.12 -54.35
CA LEU A 7 24.01 -3.37 -53.55
C LEU A 7 24.12 -3.83 -52.07
N LEU A 8 24.74 -3.01 -51.26
CA LEU A 8 24.82 -3.27 -49.79
C LEU A 8 23.53 -2.85 -49.15
N LEU A 9 22.68 -3.82 -48.78
CA LEU A 9 21.43 -3.61 -48.02
C LEU A 9 21.80 -3.44 -46.53
N LEU A 10 21.79 -2.20 -46.02
CA LEU A 10 21.88 -1.92 -44.58
C LEU A 10 20.53 -2.24 -43.94
N ALA A 11 20.45 -3.36 -43.25
CA ALA A 11 19.30 -3.67 -42.38
C ALA A 11 19.39 -2.80 -41.10
N PHE A 12 18.55 -1.79 -41.04
CA PHE A 12 18.36 -0.97 -39.82
C PHE A 12 17.50 -1.76 -38.83
N VAL A 13 18.15 -2.44 -37.87
CA VAL A 13 17.44 -3.06 -36.74
C VAL A 13 17.03 -1.94 -35.81
N ALA A 14 15.77 -1.51 -35.92
CA ALA A 14 15.15 -0.63 -34.94
C ALA A 14 14.93 -1.43 -33.65
N SER A 15 15.80 -1.23 -32.68
CA SER A 15 15.57 -1.68 -31.30
C SER A 15 14.38 -0.91 -30.76
N LEU A 16 13.20 -1.53 -30.75
CA LEU A 16 12.06 -1.09 -29.98
C LEU A 16 12.42 -1.23 -28.50
N SER A 17 13.00 -0.17 -27.93
CA SER A 17 13.03 -0.01 -26.48
C SER A 17 11.58 0.08 -26.02
N HIS A 18 11.06 -0.99 -25.45
CA HIS A 18 9.86 -0.92 -24.64
C HIS A 18 10.24 0.00 -23.46
N ALA A 19 9.87 1.26 -23.55
CA ALA A 19 9.74 2.09 -22.36
C ALA A 19 8.70 1.38 -21.49
N GLU A 20 9.15 0.69 -20.43
CA GLU A 20 8.26 0.28 -19.34
C GLU A 20 7.59 1.56 -18.88
N ASN A 21 6.33 1.67 -19.25
CA ASN A 21 5.45 2.70 -18.77
C ASN A 21 5.41 2.51 -17.25
N GLN A 22 6.18 3.31 -16.50
CA GLN A 22 6.05 3.43 -15.05
C GLN A 22 4.71 4.10 -14.79
N GLY A 23 3.67 3.37 -15.20
CA GLY A 23 2.30 3.77 -15.06
C GLY A 23 1.94 3.93 -13.59
N ALA A 24 0.99 4.82 -13.34
CA ALA A 24 0.28 4.91 -12.08
C ALA A 24 0.03 3.50 -11.48
N PRO A 25 0.10 3.35 -10.14
CA PRO A 25 -0.08 2.06 -9.49
C PRO A 25 -1.30 1.33 -10.05
N GLY A 26 -1.12 0.05 -10.40
CA GLY A 26 -2.16 -0.74 -11.04
C GLY A 26 -3.42 -0.78 -10.18
N LYS A 27 -4.58 -0.82 -10.82
CA LYS A 27 -5.87 -0.95 -10.12
C LYS A 27 -5.91 -2.23 -9.29
N LEU A 28 -6.42 -2.11 -8.07
CA LEU A 28 -6.63 -3.27 -7.19
C LEU A 28 -7.76 -4.16 -7.70
N PRO A 29 -7.66 -5.50 -7.51
CA PRO A 29 -8.76 -6.42 -7.77
C PRO A 29 -10.01 -6.05 -6.97
N LYS A 30 -11.19 -6.26 -7.55
CA LYS A 30 -12.49 -5.98 -6.90
C LYS A 30 -13.17 -7.23 -6.35
N ASP A 31 -12.44 -8.35 -6.27
CA ASP A 31 -12.96 -9.58 -5.67
C ASP A 31 -13.18 -9.46 -4.17
N ILE A 32 -12.48 -8.50 -3.54
CA ILE A 32 -12.61 -8.18 -2.13
C ILE A 32 -12.87 -6.69 -1.97
N LEU A 33 -13.89 -6.35 -1.17
CA LEU A 33 -14.23 -4.97 -0.84
C LEU A 33 -14.07 -4.71 0.66
N PRO A 34 -13.38 -3.63 1.08
CA PRO A 34 -13.36 -3.21 2.46
C PRO A 34 -14.75 -2.71 2.88
N GLN A 35 -15.11 -2.94 4.14
CA GLN A 35 -16.36 -2.47 4.74
C GLN A 35 -16.10 -1.46 5.86
N SER A 36 -15.17 -1.81 6.74
CA SER A 36 -14.79 -0.97 7.87
C SER A 36 -13.33 -1.16 8.24
N TYR A 37 -12.72 -0.11 8.77
CA TYR A 37 -11.38 -0.12 9.34
C TYR A 37 -11.45 0.32 10.80
N LEU A 38 -10.81 -0.44 11.67
CA LEU A 38 -10.44 -0.03 13.01
C LEU A 38 -8.93 0.09 13.06
N ILE A 39 -8.41 1.32 13.16
CA ILE A 39 -6.99 1.63 13.05
C ILE A 39 -6.48 2.17 14.38
N HIS A 40 -5.34 1.69 14.83
CA HIS A 40 -4.59 2.21 15.96
C HIS A 40 -3.18 2.57 15.53
N LEU A 41 -2.73 3.80 15.81
CA LEU A 41 -1.41 4.31 15.46
C LEU A 41 -0.69 4.81 16.72
N GLU A 42 0.58 4.46 16.85
CA GLU A 42 1.48 4.95 17.89
C GLU A 42 2.71 5.63 17.24
N PRO A 43 2.62 6.92 16.86
CA PRO A 43 3.73 7.62 16.25
C PRO A 43 4.86 7.90 17.26
N ASN A 44 6.09 7.62 16.82
CA ASN A 44 7.32 7.96 17.51
C ASN A 44 8.11 8.96 16.65
N VAL A 45 8.01 10.25 16.99
CA VAL A 45 8.65 11.36 16.23
C VAL A 45 10.15 11.25 16.25
N GLU A 46 10.76 10.90 17.39
CA GLU A 46 12.21 10.81 17.54
C GLU A 46 12.83 9.75 16.63
N GLN A 47 12.11 8.66 16.41
CA GLN A 47 12.56 7.56 15.56
C GLN A 47 12.05 7.67 14.12
N HIS A 48 11.20 8.64 13.82
CA HIS A 48 10.52 8.81 12.52
C HIS A 48 9.78 7.54 12.05
N VAL A 49 9.15 6.84 13.01
CA VAL A 49 8.36 5.62 12.74
C VAL A 49 7.02 5.67 13.46
N THR A 50 6.05 4.94 12.91
CA THR A 50 4.75 4.71 13.54
C THR A 50 4.53 3.21 13.66
N ASP A 51 4.26 2.72 14.85
CA ASP A 51 3.70 1.39 15.04
C ASP A 51 2.19 1.46 14.80
N GLY A 52 1.70 0.55 13.96
CA GLY A 52 0.31 0.48 13.58
C GLY A 52 -0.29 -0.90 13.78
N ALA A 53 -1.56 -0.90 14.13
CA ALA A 53 -2.40 -2.09 14.11
C ALA A 53 -3.75 -1.74 13.49
N GLU A 54 -4.27 -2.63 12.65
CA GLU A 54 -5.59 -2.44 12.08
C GLU A 54 -6.37 -3.75 11.99
N SER A 55 -7.67 -3.62 12.08
CA SER A 55 -8.64 -4.67 11.79
C SER A 55 -9.57 -4.16 10.68
N ILE A 56 -9.62 -4.89 9.59
CA ILE A 56 -10.40 -4.52 8.41
C ILE A 56 -11.48 -5.57 8.21
N ASP A 57 -12.74 -5.17 8.32
CA ASP A 57 -13.83 -6.03 7.88
C ASP A 57 -13.93 -5.96 6.36
N ILE A 58 -13.87 -7.11 5.73
CA ILE A 58 -13.87 -7.24 4.27
C ILE A 58 -15.02 -8.14 3.81
N ARG A 59 -15.50 -7.88 2.60
CA ARG A 59 -16.49 -8.70 1.90
C ARG A 59 -15.85 -9.31 0.67
N VAL A 60 -15.70 -10.63 0.66
CA VAL A 60 -15.33 -11.38 -0.55
C VAL A 60 -16.55 -11.46 -1.45
N GLN A 61 -16.40 -10.99 -2.69
CA GLN A 61 -17.46 -10.95 -3.71
C GLN A 61 -17.35 -12.14 -4.65
N ASN A 62 -16.12 -12.44 -5.07
CA ASN A 62 -15.81 -13.56 -5.94
C ASN A 62 -14.78 -14.47 -5.26
N PRO A 63 -14.84 -15.80 -5.48
CA PRO A 63 -13.86 -16.72 -4.92
C PRO A 63 -12.43 -16.29 -5.27
N THR A 64 -11.56 -16.19 -4.26
CA THR A 64 -10.16 -15.78 -4.45
C THR A 64 -9.28 -16.35 -3.35
N ASN A 65 -8.02 -16.62 -3.64
CA ASN A 65 -7.03 -16.96 -2.64
C ASN A 65 -6.00 -15.84 -2.42
N ARG A 66 -6.29 -14.62 -2.94
CA ARG A 66 -5.36 -13.50 -2.88
C ARG A 66 -6.01 -12.23 -2.39
N ILE A 67 -5.43 -11.63 -1.36
CA ILE A 67 -5.82 -10.32 -0.82
C ILE A 67 -4.74 -9.33 -1.25
N VAL A 68 -5.10 -8.19 -1.82
CA VAL A 68 -4.17 -7.16 -2.29
C VAL A 68 -4.56 -5.81 -1.75
N LEU A 69 -3.63 -5.12 -1.09
CA LEU A 69 -3.78 -3.75 -0.59
C LEU A 69 -2.68 -2.85 -1.15
N ASN A 70 -2.92 -1.56 -1.17
CA ASN A 70 -1.86 -0.59 -1.37
C ASN A 70 -1.04 -0.43 -0.08
N ALA A 71 0.28 -0.36 -0.24
CA ALA A 71 1.23 -0.11 0.86
C ALA A 71 2.53 0.44 0.27
N VAL A 72 3.02 1.55 0.82
CA VAL A 72 4.28 2.18 0.41
C VAL A 72 5.13 2.42 1.65
N GLU A 73 6.34 1.86 1.66
CA GLU A 73 7.28 1.97 2.79
C GLU A 73 6.70 1.49 4.12
N ILE A 74 5.75 0.55 4.05
CA ILE A 74 5.15 -0.11 5.21
C ILE A 74 5.72 -1.52 5.34
N LYS A 75 6.14 -1.87 6.55
CA LYS A 75 6.57 -3.22 6.89
C LYS A 75 5.46 -3.91 7.69
N ILE A 76 4.91 -4.99 7.16
CA ILE A 76 3.96 -5.85 7.88
C ILE A 76 4.74 -6.67 8.91
N VAL A 77 4.33 -6.60 10.15
CA VAL A 77 4.88 -7.35 11.28
C VAL A 77 4.13 -8.67 11.47
N SER A 78 2.81 -8.64 11.35
CA SER A 78 1.96 -9.83 11.34
C SER A 78 0.70 -9.57 10.55
N ALA A 79 0.15 -10.61 9.95
CA ALA A 79 -1.09 -10.57 9.19
C ALA A 79 -1.90 -11.83 9.45
N ARG A 80 -3.22 -11.70 9.62
CA ARG A 80 -4.17 -12.79 9.85
C ARG A 80 -5.46 -12.52 9.12
N ILE A 81 -6.08 -13.60 8.63
CA ILE A 81 -7.45 -13.58 8.12
C ILE A 81 -8.32 -14.46 9.03
N ALA A 82 -9.51 -13.98 9.37
CA ALA A 82 -10.47 -14.72 10.20
C ALA A 82 -11.82 -14.83 9.49
N HIS A 83 -12.47 -16.00 9.66
CA HIS A 83 -13.84 -16.27 9.25
C HIS A 83 -14.52 -17.13 10.32
N GLY A 84 -15.48 -16.54 11.06
CA GLY A 84 -16.05 -17.17 12.26
C GLY A 84 -14.96 -17.47 13.30
N GLU A 85 -14.83 -18.73 13.71
CA GLU A 85 -13.82 -19.18 14.68
C GLU A 85 -12.48 -19.56 14.03
N ASN A 86 -12.43 -19.69 12.70
CA ASN A 86 -11.22 -20.05 11.97
C ASN A 86 -10.34 -18.84 11.76
N GLN A 87 -9.03 -19.03 11.93
CA GLN A 87 -8.03 -17.98 11.76
C GLN A 87 -6.76 -18.54 11.14
N ASP A 88 -6.26 -17.89 10.08
CA ASP A 88 -5.03 -18.24 9.40
C ASP A 88 -4.01 -17.09 9.45
N GLU A 89 -2.75 -17.46 9.69
CA GLU A 89 -1.62 -16.54 9.55
C GLU A 89 -1.28 -16.37 8.05
N LEU A 90 -0.97 -15.13 7.67
CA LEU A 90 -0.65 -14.74 6.31
C LEU A 90 0.78 -14.23 6.21
N THR A 91 1.43 -14.50 5.07
CA THR A 91 2.77 -14.00 4.76
C THR A 91 2.69 -12.88 3.73
N PRO A 92 3.25 -11.70 4.00
CA PRO A 92 3.21 -10.58 3.06
C PRO A 92 4.15 -10.79 1.87
N GLN A 93 3.67 -10.44 0.68
CA GLN A 93 4.44 -10.36 -0.56
C GLN A 93 4.34 -8.94 -1.10
N TYR A 94 5.48 -8.25 -1.30
CA TYR A 94 5.51 -6.86 -1.72
C TYR A 94 5.79 -6.72 -3.22
N ASP A 95 5.04 -5.85 -3.87
CA ASP A 95 5.32 -5.35 -5.22
C ASP A 95 5.51 -3.83 -5.15
N THR A 96 6.77 -3.41 -5.05
CA THR A 96 7.12 -1.98 -4.90
C THR A 96 6.79 -1.17 -6.13
N ALA A 97 6.84 -1.76 -7.32
CA ALA A 97 6.49 -1.07 -8.57
C ALA A 97 4.99 -0.77 -8.65
N LYS A 98 4.16 -1.66 -8.11
CA LYS A 98 2.70 -1.47 -8.02
C LYS A 98 2.26 -0.79 -6.72
N GLN A 99 3.19 -0.57 -5.78
CA GLN A 99 2.89 -0.01 -4.47
C GLN A 99 1.86 -0.85 -3.70
N THR A 100 2.03 -2.18 -3.71
CA THR A 100 1.11 -3.11 -3.09
C THR A 100 1.78 -4.10 -2.17
N VAL A 101 1.03 -4.57 -1.18
CA VAL A 101 1.28 -5.79 -0.42
C VAL A 101 0.17 -6.78 -0.72
N SER A 102 0.51 -8.04 -0.93
CA SER A 102 -0.46 -9.09 -1.13
C SER A 102 -0.23 -10.26 -0.17
N PHE A 103 -1.31 -10.99 0.08
CA PHE A 103 -1.32 -12.17 0.94
C PHE A 103 -2.03 -13.29 0.19
N GLU A 104 -1.41 -14.46 0.16
CA GLU A 104 -2.03 -15.67 -0.37
C GLU A 104 -2.58 -16.50 0.79
N THR A 105 -3.83 -16.94 0.66
CA THR A 105 -4.47 -17.85 1.61
C THR A 105 -4.28 -19.30 1.16
N LYS A 106 -4.23 -20.22 2.11
CA LYS A 106 -4.08 -21.67 1.83
C LYS A 106 -5.28 -22.23 1.07
N GLU A 107 -6.46 -21.74 1.44
CA GLU A 107 -7.73 -22.15 0.83
C GLU A 107 -8.34 -20.96 0.08
N ILE A 108 -9.23 -21.24 -0.86
CA ILE A 108 -10.01 -20.23 -1.55
C ILE A 108 -10.96 -19.59 -0.55
N LEU A 109 -10.95 -18.28 -0.46
CA LEU A 109 -11.95 -17.50 0.27
C LEU A 109 -13.23 -17.47 -0.56
N GLU A 110 -14.26 -18.10 -0.07
CA GLU A 110 -15.59 -18.07 -0.68
C GLU A 110 -16.30 -16.73 -0.42
N PRO A 111 -17.31 -16.35 -1.23
CA PRO A 111 -18.08 -15.14 -1.00
C PRO A 111 -18.64 -15.09 0.42
N GLY A 112 -18.28 -14.04 1.17
CA GLY A 112 -18.62 -13.96 2.59
C GLY A 112 -17.94 -12.78 3.28
N SER A 113 -18.14 -12.69 4.59
CA SER A 113 -17.53 -11.68 5.46
C SER A 113 -16.33 -12.27 6.17
N TYR A 114 -15.22 -11.55 6.15
CA TYR A 114 -13.97 -11.91 6.80
C TYR A 114 -13.40 -10.70 7.53
N THR A 115 -12.50 -10.95 8.47
CA THR A 115 -11.73 -9.89 9.15
C THR A 115 -10.26 -10.09 8.88
N LEU A 116 -9.61 -9.10 8.26
CA LEU A 116 -8.17 -9.05 8.05
C LEU A 116 -7.55 -8.21 9.17
N THR A 117 -6.62 -8.79 9.95
CA THR A 117 -5.92 -8.10 11.03
C THR A 117 -4.44 -7.97 10.67
N LEU A 118 -3.92 -6.74 10.73
CA LEU A 118 -2.54 -6.42 10.42
C LEU A 118 -1.89 -5.71 11.59
N LYS A 119 -0.60 -6.04 11.84
CA LYS A 119 0.33 -5.18 12.59
C LYS A 119 1.43 -4.75 11.64
N PHE A 120 1.80 -3.50 11.69
CA PHE A 120 2.77 -2.93 10.75
C PHE A 120 3.57 -1.80 11.37
N THR A 121 4.63 -1.41 10.68
CA THR A 121 5.35 -0.16 10.93
C THR A 121 5.37 0.67 9.66
N SER A 122 5.18 1.98 9.79
CA SER A 122 5.29 2.95 8.71
C SER A 122 6.24 4.09 9.10
N ARG A 123 6.64 4.90 8.12
CA ARG A 123 7.54 6.03 8.36
C ARG A 123 6.77 7.32 8.63
N ILE A 124 7.33 8.15 9.51
CA ILE A 124 6.97 9.57 9.60
C ILE A 124 7.95 10.32 8.69
N LEU A 125 7.41 11.02 7.69
CA LEU A 125 8.21 11.71 6.68
C LEU A 125 8.55 13.14 7.11
N GLU A 126 9.55 13.73 6.47
CA GLU A 126 9.90 15.17 6.61
C GLU A 126 9.31 16.00 5.47
N THR A 127 8.58 15.36 4.57
CA THR A 127 7.88 15.98 3.45
C THR A 127 6.39 15.73 3.58
N PRO A 128 5.51 16.64 3.10
CA PRO A 128 4.07 16.56 3.34
C PRO A 128 3.38 15.46 2.50
N HIS A 129 3.71 14.19 2.79
CA HIS A 129 3.13 12.99 2.20
C HIS A 129 2.80 11.97 3.30
N GLY A 130 1.59 11.42 3.28
CA GLY A 130 1.14 10.45 4.29
C GLY A 130 1.13 11.07 5.69
N LEU A 131 1.89 10.50 6.62
CA LEU A 131 2.13 11.02 7.96
C LEU A 131 3.51 11.70 7.97
N PHE A 132 3.58 12.96 8.41
CA PHE A 132 4.82 13.74 8.39
C PHE A 132 4.96 14.64 9.61
N VAL A 133 6.20 15.03 9.89
CA VAL A 133 6.54 16.00 10.93
C VAL A 133 6.87 17.35 10.28
N GLU A 134 6.34 18.43 10.86
CA GLU A 134 6.62 19.80 10.47
C GLU A 134 7.16 20.56 11.67
N SER A 135 8.18 21.40 11.45
CA SER A 135 8.74 22.27 12.49
C SER A 135 8.22 23.68 12.33
N TYR A 136 7.82 24.32 13.42
CA TYR A 136 7.35 25.70 13.43
C TYR A 136 7.91 26.49 14.60
N GLN A 137 7.83 27.82 14.54
CA GLN A 137 8.29 28.69 15.61
C GLN A 137 7.12 29.12 16.48
N ALA A 138 7.21 28.87 17.81
CA ALA A 138 6.23 29.31 18.77
C ALA A 138 6.97 29.89 20.00
N ASN A 139 6.61 31.11 20.39
CA ASN A 139 7.17 31.80 21.58
C ASN A 139 8.72 31.85 21.62
N GLY A 140 9.37 31.90 20.43
CA GLY A 140 10.83 31.90 20.30
C GLY A 140 11.49 30.52 20.38
N ASN A 141 10.72 29.45 20.50
CA ASN A 141 11.18 28.06 20.48
C ASN A 141 10.80 27.37 19.17
N SER A 142 11.61 26.41 18.76
CA SER A 142 11.24 25.50 17.68
C SER A 142 10.40 24.36 18.22
N GLU A 143 9.19 24.24 17.72
CA GLU A 143 8.20 23.21 18.07
C GLU A 143 7.98 22.29 16.88
N GLN A 144 7.47 21.10 17.15
CA GLN A 144 7.13 20.13 16.10
C GLN A 144 5.66 19.73 16.17
N VAL A 145 5.05 19.53 15.02
CA VAL A 145 3.70 18.99 14.88
C VAL A 145 3.72 17.81 13.92
N ILE A 146 2.93 16.79 14.25
CA ILE A 146 2.64 15.69 13.32
C ILE A 146 1.36 16.05 12.57
N ALA A 147 1.41 15.93 11.26
CA ALA A 147 0.27 16.15 10.38
C ALA A 147 0.12 15.04 9.34
N THR A 148 -1.04 14.99 8.70
CA THR A 148 -1.30 14.05 7.62
C THR A 148 -1.68 14.76 6.33
N ARG A 149 -1.19 14.24 5.20
CA ARG A 149 -1.65 14.60 3.87
C ARG A 149 -1.78 13.32 3.05
N MET A 150 -3.02 12.88 2.84
CA MET A 150 -3.30 11.58 2.23
C MET A 150 -3.77 11.66 0.77
N GLU A 151 -4.12 12.87 0.28
CA GLU A 151 -4.52 13.07 -1.10
C GLU A 151 -3.31 13.20 -2.04
N PRO A 152 -3.42 12.69 -3.28
CA PRO A 152 -4.54 11.88 -3.81
C PRO A 152 -4.38 10.38 -3.53
N VAL A 153 -3.18 9.89 -3.15
CA VAL A 153 -2.85 8.46 -3.05
C VAL A 153 -1.79 8.16 -1.98
N ASP A 154 -1.78 8.91 -0.89
CA ASP A 154 -0.76 8.79 0.16
C ASP A 154 -1.30 8.17 1.47
N ALA A 155 -2.58 7.75 1.54
CA ALA A 155 -3.07 6.94 2.66
C ALA A 155 -2.28 5.64 2.79
N ARG A 156 -1.89 5.04 1.69
CA ARG A 156 -1.03 3.84 1.58
C ARG A 156 0.38 3.99 2.20
N ARG A 157 0.79 5.20 2.56
CA ARG A 157 2.04 5.47 3.29
C ARG A 157 1.84 5.46 4.81
N VAL A 158 0.59 5.58 5.26
CA VAL A 158 0.24 5.63 6.69
C VAL A 158 -0.17 4.25 7.19
N PHE A 159 -1.04 3.57 6.46
CA PHE A 159 -1.54 2.21 6.77
C PHE A 159 -1.86 1.44 5.48
N PRO A 160 -1.80 0.10 5.49
CA PRO A 160 -2.23 -0.72 4.36
C PRO A 160 -3.71 -0.52 4.07
N CYS A 161 -4.10 -0.24 2.82
CA CYS A 161 -5.51 0.04 2.51
C CYS A 161 -5.85 -0.18 1.04
N TRP A 162 -7.13 -0.20 0.72
CA TRP A 162 -7.63 -0.04 -0.64
C TRP A 162 -7.70 1.46 -0.96
N ASP A 163 -6.56 2.02 -1.42
CA ASP A 163 -6.34 3.46 -1.62
C ASP A 163 -6.70 3.89 -3.05
N GLU A 164 -7.94 3.60 -3.44
CA GLU A 164 -8.51 4.01 -4.73
C GLU A 164 -9.94 4.56 -4.52
N PRO A 165 -10.39 5.55 -5.32
CA PRO A 165 -11.70 6.19 -5.16
C PRO A 165 -12.89 5.23 -5.34
N ASP A 166 -12.67 4.09 -5.99
CA ASP A 166 -13.68 3.06 -6.23
C ASP A 166 -14.03 2.25 -4.97
N PHE A 167 -13.19 2.30 -3.93
CA PHE A 167 -13.44 1.60 -2.66
C PHE A 167 -13.96 2.59 -1.61
N ARG A 168 -14.96 2.16 -0.87
CA ARG A 168 -15.55 2.94 0.22
C ARG A 168 -15.67 2.08 1.46
N ALA A 169 -15.31 2.63 2.60
CA ALA A 169 -15.42 1.99 3.90
C ALA A 169 -15.67 3.03 4.99
N THR A 170 -16.04 2.58 6.17
CA THR A 170 -16.06 3.40 7.38
C THR A 170 -14.71 3.29 8.09
N PHE A 171 -14.30 4.35 8.80
CA PHE A 171 -13.03 4.39 9.52
C PHE A 171 -13.24 4.79 10.96
N GLN A 172 -12.63 4.03 11.87
CA GLN A 172 -12.44 4.41 13.27
C GLN A 172 -10.96 4.46 13.56
N LEU A 173 -10.46 5.65 13.91
CA LEU A 173 -9.04 5.90 14.15
C LEU A 173 -8.82 6.19 15.64
N SER A 174 -7.81 5.57 16.22
CA SER A 174 -7.26 5.92 17.52
C SER A 174 -5.75 6.18 17.39
N ILE A 175 -5.27 7.21 18.08
CA ILE A 175 -3.86 7.60 18.06
C ILE A 175 -3.37 7.72 19.51
N ARG A 176 -2.25 7.07 19.82
CA ARG A 176 -1.53 7.27 21.07
C ARG A 176 -0.25 8.04 20.78
N ALA A 177 -0.25 9.35 21.02
CA ALA A 177 0.94 10.17 20.97
C ALA A 177 1.61 10.23 22.37
N ARG A 178 2.93 10.22 22.41
CA ARG A 178 3.69 10.58 23.63
C ARG A 178 3.68 12.09 23.77
N ALA A 179 3.37 12.56 24.96
CA ALA A 179 3.49 13.98 25.31
C ALA A 179 4.95 14.35 25.54
#